data_c1d7cbc6073c6b5b41d6c2bea2475323
#
_entry.id   c1d7cbc6073c6b5b41d6c2bea2475323
#
_cell.length_a   1.000
_cell.length_b   1.000
_cell.length_c   1.000
_cell.angle_alpha   90.00
_cell.angle_beta   90.00
_cell.angle_gamma   90.00
#
_symmetry.space_group_name_H-M   'P 1'
#
loop_
_entity.id
_entity.type
_entity.pdbx_description
1 polymer ?
#
loop_
_entity_poly.entity_id
_entity_poly.type
_entity_poly.pdbx_seq_one_letter_code
_entity_poly.pdbx_strand_id
1 'polypeptide(L)'
;SGHGTVTIGSVEKYITDNAWEQGWVNPIKVKNEKSQSIGIIGAGPAGLAAAEQLRKLGYQITIYDRYDRAGGLMIYGIPNFKLEKFVVERRTKLLEEGGIKFFQNFEVGKDATLEQLRKKHDALLIATGVYKAREIDPVSYTHLTLPTTPYV
;
A
#
# COMPACT_ATOMS: atom_id res chain seq x y z
N SER A 1 15.76 -31.36 22.33
CA SER A 1 14.65 -30.47 22.74
C SER A 1 13.55 -30.58 21.71
N GLY A 2 12.42 -31.23 22.08
CA GLY A 2 11.32 -31.60 21.18
C GLY A 2 10.28 -30.53 20.94
N HIS A 3 10.66 -29.28 20.84
CA HIS A 3 9.74 -28.19 20.47
C HIS A 3 9.93 -27.87 18.98
N GLY A 4 8.86 -28.08 18.17
CA GLY A 4 8.84 -27.72 16.76
C GLY A 4 9.10 -26.22 16.52
N THR A 5 9.50 -25.86 15.32
CA THR A 5 9.70 -24.46 14.91
C THR A 5 8.40 -23.67 15.05
N VAL A 6 8.45 -22.55 15.77
CA VAL A 6 7.34 -21.59 15.84
C VAL A 6 7.32 -20.77 14.56
N THR A 7 6.23 -20.87 13.80
CA THR A 7 6.03 -20.06 12.59
C THR A 7 5.43 -18.70 12.97
N ILE A 8 6.27 -17.71 13.22
CA ILE A 8 5.87 -16.36 13.65
C ILE A 8 4.82 -15.76 12.70
N GLY A 9 5.05 -15.84 11.40
CA GLY A 9 4.12 -15.31 10.40
C GLY A 9 2.72 -15.95 10.44
N SER A 10 2.61 -17.24 10.76
CA SER A 10 1.31 -17.90 10.93
C SER A 10 0.57 -17.40 12.17
N VAL A 11 1.30 -17.11 13.25
CA VAL A 11 0.74 -16.56 14.48
C VAL A 11 0.24 -15.13 14.23
N GLU A 12 1.04 -14.29 13.58
CA GLU A 12 0.65 -12.93 13.21
C GLU A 12 -0.58 -12.92 12.30
N LYS A 13 -0.60 -13.80 11.29
CA LYS A 13 -1.76 -13.96 10.41
C LYS A 13 -3.00 -14.33 11.21
N TYR A 14 -2.93 -15.33 12.07
CA TYR A 14 -4.06 -15.79 12.90
C TYR A 14 -4.61 -14.65 13.78
N ILE A 15 -3.73 -13.92 14.48
CA ILE A 15 -4.12 -12.79 15.32
C ILE A 15 -4.84 -11.73 14.50
N THR A 16 -4.29 -11.39 13.34
CA THR A 16 -4.85 -10.37 12.46
C THR A 16 -6.20 -10.78 11.90
N ASP A 17 -6.32 -12.01 11.37
CA ASP A 17 -7.56 -12.50 10.79
C ASP A 17 -8.67 -12.60 11.85
N ASN A 18 -8.34 -13.12 13.04
CA ASN A 18 -9.29 -13.17 14.17
C ASN A 18 -9.75 -11.76 14.58
N ALA A 19 -8.84 -10.77 14.62
CA ALA A 19 -9.23 -9.40 14.94
C ALA A 19 -10.22 -8.81 13.91
N TRP A 20 -10.08 -9.15 12.63
CA TRP A 20 -11.04 -8.78 11.60
C TRP A 20 -12.38 -9.50 11.76
N GLU A 21 -12.37 -10.79 11.99
CA GLU A 21 -13.59 -11.60 12.20
C GLU A 21 -14.39 -11.14 13.40
N GLN A 22 -13.72 -10.75 14.48
CA GLN A 22 -14.34 -10.21 15.68
C GLN A 22 -14.78 -8.74 15.57
N GLY A 23 -14.51 -8.08 14.44
CA GLY A 23 -14.86 -6.68 14.24
C GLY A 23 -14.04 -5.69 15.11
N TRP A 24 -12.86 -6.10 15.59
CA TRP A 24 -12.00 -5.23 16.40
C TRP A 24 -11.22 -4.23 15.57
N VAL A 25 -11.09 -4.49 14.28
CA VAL A 25 -10.40 -3.58 13.34
C VAL A 25 -11.41 -2.55 12.84
N ASN A 26 -11.29 -1.33 13.35
CA ASN A 26 -12.23 -0.25 13.06
C ASN A 26 -11.61 0.79 12.12
N PRO A 27 -12.43 1.51 11.33
CA PRO A 27 -11.99 2.66 10.56
C PRO A 27 -11.33 3.73 11.44
N ILE A 28 -10.44 4.51 10.85
CA ILE A 28 -9.76 5.60 11.53
C ILE A 28 -10.80 6.61 12.01
N LYS A 29 -10.78 6.88 13.31
CA LYS A 29 -11.57 7.96 13.93
C LYS A 29 -10.63 9.12 14.24
N VAL A 30 -10.76 10.21 13.51
CA VAL A 30 -9.96 11.41 13.73
C VAL A 30 -10.57 12.22 14.86
N LYS A 31 -9.77 12.57 15.86
CA LYS A 31 -10.21 13.41 16.99
C LYS A 31 -10.28 14.89 16.61
N ASN A 32 -9.29 15.36 15.86
CA ASN A 32 -9.16 16.77 15.45
C ASN A 32 -8.86 16.80 13.95
N GLU A 33 -9.86 17.22 13.17
CA GLU A 33 -9.68 17.43 11.72
C GLU A 33 -8.83 18.67 11.48
N LYS A 34 -7.85 18.52 10.59
CA LYS A 34 -7.01 19.62 10.09
C LYS A 34 -7.51 20.09 8.75
N SER A 35 -7.34 21.38 8.47
CA SER A 35 -7.68 21.96 7.17
C SER A 35 -6.69 21.58 6.07
N GLN A 36 -5.46 21.23 6.43
CA GLN A 36 -4.42 20.88 5.47
C GLN A 36 -4.71 19.57 4.78
N SER A 37 -4.50 19.57 3.47
CA SER A 37 -4.66 18.41 2.59
C SER A 37 -3.33 17.90 2.08
N ILE A 38 -3.20 16.58 1.99
CA ILE A 38 -2.01 15.90 1.49
C ILE A 38 -2.42 15.00 0.33
N GLY A 39 -1.80 15.21 -0.82
CA GLY A 39 -1.91 14.33 -1.98
C GLY A 39 -0.82 13.25 -1.92
N ILE A 40 -1.19 12.00 -2.15
CA ILE A 40 -0.25 10.88 -2.24
C ILE A 40 -0.34 10.29 -3.65
N ILE A 41 0.78 10.19 -4.33
CA ILE A 41 0.86 9.62 -5.68
C ILE A 41 1.38 8.19 -5.55
N GLY A 42 0.48 7.23 -5.78
CA GLY A 42 0.72 5.80 -5.64
C GLY A 42 -0.01 5.17 -4.45
N ALA A 43 -0.87 4.19 -4.74
CA ALA A 43 -1.63 3.41 -3.76
C ALA A 43 -0.96 2.07 -3.41
N GLY A 44 0.36 1.98 -3.54
CA GLY A 44 1.13 0.83 -3.07
C GLY A 44 1.28 0.78 -1.55
N PRO A 45 1.99 -0.22 -0.99
CA PRO A 45 2.17 -0.37 0.46
C PRO A 45 2.67 0.90 1.16
N ALA A 46 3.62 1.60 0.57
CA ALA A 46 4.18 2.83 1.13
C ALA A 46 3.15 3.96 1.17
N GLY A 47 2.40 4.16 0.07
CA GLY A 47 1.35 5.18 -0.01
C GLY A 47 0.22 4.91 0.97
N LEU A 48 -0.24 3.66 1.07
CA LEU A 48 -1.31 3.27 2.00
C LEU A 48 -0.89 3.43 3.46
N ALA A 49 0.34 3.04 3.81
CA ALA A 49 0.87 3.20 5.17
C ALA A 49 1.01 4.68 5.56
N ALA A 50 1.53 5.50 4.66
CA ALA A 50 1.64 6.95 4.87
C ALA A 50 0.25 7.59 5.01
N ALA A 51 -0.70 7.22 4.14
CA ALA A 51 -2.08 7.72 4.19
C ALA A 51 -2.74 7.44 5.53
N GLU A 52 -2.59 6.22 6.04
CA GLU A 52 -3.13 5.83 7.34
C GLU A 52 -2.56 6.68 8.48
N GLN A 53 -1.24 6.81 8.55
CA GLN A 53 -0.59 7.56 9.62
C GLN A 53 -0.95 9.05 9.58
N LEU A 54 -0.92 9.65 8.39
CA LEU A 54 -1.27 11.05 8.21
C LEU A 54 -2.76 11.30 8.50
N ARG A 55 -3.65 10.37 8.12
CA ARG A 55 -5.07 10.46 8.44
C ARG A 55 -5.33 10.40 9.96
N LYS A 56 -4.64 9.52 10.67
CA LYS A 56 -4.70 9.44 12.15
C LYS A 56 -4.30 10.76 12.81
N LEU A 57 -3.39 11.52 12.19
CA LEU A 57 -2.98 12.84 12.65
C LEU A 57 -3.98 13.97 12.29
N GLY A 58 -5.05 13.64 11.56
CA GLY A 58 -6.13 14.55 11.22
C GLY A 58 -6.03 15.22 9.85
N TYR A 59 -5.01 14.94 9.05
CA TYR A 59 -4.89 15.52 7.72
C TYR A 59 -5.92 14.96 6.74
N GLN A 60 -6.36 15.79 5.79
CA GLN A 60 -7.19 15.38 4.67
C GLN A 60 -6.32 14.68 3.64
N ILE A 61 -6.59 13.39 3.36
CA ILE A 61 -5.75 12.57 2.50
C ILE A 61 -6.47 12.23 1.21
N THR A 62 -5.77 12.43 0.10
CA THR A 62 -6.19 12.00 -1.23
C THR A 62 -5.07 11.19 -1.89
N ILE A 63 -5.38 9.98 -2.32
CA ILE A 63 -4.45 9.08 -3.03
C ILE A 63 -4.82 9.07 -4.51
N TYR A 64 -3.82 9.21 -5.37
CA TYR A 64 -3.91 9.11 -6.82
C TYR A 64 -3.15 7.90 -7.30
N ASP A 65 -3.80 7.00 -8.01
CA ASP A 65 -3.15 5.82 -8.59
C ASP A 65 -3.62 5.55 -10.01
N ARG A 66 -2.69 5.17 -10.88
CA ARG A 66 -2.99 4.88 -12.29
C ARG A 66 -3.72 3.56 -12.51
N TYR A 67 -3.73 2.68 -11.53
CA TYR A 67 -4.39 1.39 -11.59
C TYR A 67 -5.84 1.48 -11.10
N ASP A 68 -6.62 0.48 -11.46
CA ASP A 68 -8.03 0.35 -11.11
C ASP A 68 -8.27 -0.06 -9.64
N ARG A 69 -7.25 -0.59 -8.96
CA ARG A 69 -7.33 -1.02 -7.56
C ARG A 69 -6.10 -0.58 -6.77
N ALA A 70 -6.34 -0.14 -5.54
CA ALA A 70 -5.28 0.17 -4.59
C ALA A 70 -4.60 -1.10 -4.05
N GLY A 71 -3.32 -0.99 -3.74
CA GLY A 71 -2.50 -2.08 -3.19
C GLY A 71 -1.17 -2.27 -3.92
N GLY A 72 -1.01 -1.68 -5.13
CA GLY A 72 0.22 -1.79 -5.91
C GLY A 72 0.64 -3.24 -6.12
N LEU A 73 1.89 -3.60 -5.84
CA LEU A 73 2.40 -4.96 -6.02
C LEU A 73 1.69 -6.02 -5.15
N MET A 74 1.01 -5.65 -4.08
CA MET A 74 0.18 -6.58 -3.32
C MET A 74 -1.00 -7.11 -4.15
N ILE A 75 -1.51 -6.31 -5.09
CA ILE A 75 -2.58 -6.70 -6.03
C ILE A 75 -1.98 -7.27 -7.31
N TYR A 76 -1.02 -6.57 -7.94
CA TYR A 76 -0.58 -6.86 -9.30
C TYR A 76 0.70 -7.69 -9.39
N GLY A 77 1.46 -7.83 -8.30
CA GLY A 77 2.75 -8.54 -8.28
C GLY A 77 2.75 -9.84 -7.48
N ILE A 78 2.08 -9.88 -6.32
CA ILE A 78 2.06 -11.08 -5.47
C ILE A 78 0.98 -12.06 -5.94
N PRO A 79 1.29 -13.34 -6.19
CA PRO A 79 0.30 -14.35 -6.56
C PRO A 79 -0.77 -14.55 -5.48
N ASN A 80 -2.01 -14.87 -5.92
CA ASN A 80 -3.16 -14.98 -5.01
C ASN A 80 -2.98 -16.06 -3.94
N PHE A 81 -2.28 -17.16 -4.27
CA PHE A 81 -2.01 -18.23 -3.30
C PHE A 81 -1.03 -17.83 -2.18
N LYS A 82 -0.28 -16.72 -2.35
CA LYS A 82 0.59 -16.14 -1.30
C LYS A 82 -0.09 -15.03 -0.52
N LEU A 83 -0.90 -14.23 -1.20
CA LEU A 83 -1.67 -13.13 -0.59
C LEU A 83 -3.00 -13.01 -1.32
N GLU A 84 -4.05 -13.44 -0.68
CA GLU A 84 -5.42 -13.33 -1.20
C GLU A 84 -5.81 -11.86 -1.33
N LYS A 85 -6.37 -11.49 -2.49
CA LYS A 85 -6.62 -10.08 -2.83
C LYS A 85 -7.64 -9.43 -1.89
N PHE A 86 -8.61 -10.20 -1.41
CA PHE A 86 -9.59 -9.68 -0.44
C PHE A 86 -8.94 -9.09 0.82
N VAL A 87 -7.76 -9.59 1.25
CA VAL A 87 -7.02 -9.08 2.42
C VAL A 87 -6.57 -7.63 2.17
N VAL A 88 -6.13 -7.34 0.93
CA VAL A 88 -5.75 -5.98 0.52
C VAL A 88 -6.98 -5.10 0.36
N GLU A 89 -8.03 -5.62 -0.27
CA GLU A 89 -9.28 -4.91 -0.54
C GLU A 89 -10.01 -4.54 0.77
N ARG A 90 -10.12 -5.46 1.74
CA ARG A 90 -10.71 -5.15 3.06
C ARG A 90 -9.95 -4.02 3.77
N ARG A 91 -8.61 -3.99 3.63
CA ARG A 91 -7.77 -2.94 4.20
C ARG A 91 -7.99 -1.60 3.51
N THR A 92 -8.05 -1.58 2.19
CA THR A 92 -8.32 -0.38 1.40
C THR A 92 -9.68 0.21 1.74
N LYS A 93 -10.71 -0.63 1.81
CA LYS A 93 -12.06 -0.22 2.20
C LYS A 93 -12.09 0.40 3.60
N LEU A 94 -11.37 -0.18 4.55
CA LEU A 94 -11.26 0.37 5.91
C LEU A 94 -10.62 1.77 5.93
N LEU A 95 -9.63 2.01 5.07
CA LEU A 95 -8.99 3.31 4.92
C LEU A 95 -9.93 4.34 4.29
N GLU A 96 -10.72 3.92 3.32
CA GLU A 96 -11.77 4.72 2.67
C GLU A 96 -12.86 5.14 3.66
N GLU A 97 -13.36 4.19 4.46
CA GLU A 97 -14.28 4.43 5.57
C GLU A 97 -13.69 5.37 6.64
N GLY A 98 -12.37 5.38 6.80
CA GLY A 98 -11.62 6.32 7.64
C GLY A 98 -11.48 7.74 7.05
N GLY A 99 -12.06 7.98 5.87
CA GLY A 99 -12.09 9.29 5.21
C GLY A 99 -10.91 9.58 4.28
N ILE A 100 -10.16 8.57 3.87
CA ILE A 100 -9.15 8.69 2.82
C ILE A 100 -9.84 8.60 1.46
N LYS A 101 -9.57 9.57 0.57
CA LYS A 101 -10.12 9.60 -0.78
C LYS A 101 -9.18 8.90 -1.76
N PHE A 102 -9.73 8.02 -2.60
CA PHE A 102 -8.99 7.31 -3.64
C PHE A 102 -9.45 7.77 -5.03
N PHE A 103 -8.48 8.14 -5.86
CA PHE A 103 -8.67 8.37 -7.30
C PHE A 103 -7.89 7.30 -8.05
N GLN A 104 -8.61 6.26 -8.43
CA GLN A 104 -8.10 5.15 -9.25
C GLN A 104 -8.18 5.52 -10.74
N ASN A 105 -7.45 4.78 -11.59
CA ASN A 105 -7.34 5.07 -13.03
C ASN A 105 -6.91 6.52 -13.32
N PHE A 106 -6.10 7.10 -12.44
CA PHE A 106 -5.64 8.47 -12.51
C PHE A 106 -4.12 8.50 -12.69
N GLU A 107 -3.66 8.85 -13.88
CA GLU A 107 -2.25 8.90 -14.22
C GLU A 107 -1.70 10.32 -14.12
N VAL A 108 -0.86 10.55 -13.13
CA VAL A 108 -0.18 11.85 -12.95
C VAL A 108 0.80 12.06 -14.10
N GLY A 109 0.72 13.23 -14.71
CA GLY A 109 1.42 13.55 -15.94
C GLY A 109 0.54 13.47 -17.20
N LYS A 110 -0.61 12.75 -17.10
CA LYS A 110 -1.60 12.65 -18.17
C LYS A 110 -2.93 13.31 -17.77
N ASP A 111 -3.54 12.86 -16.68
CA ASP A 111 -4.84 13.39 -16.21
C ASP A 111 -4.69 14.69 -15.43
N ALA A 112 -3.57 14.87 -14.74
CA ALA A 112 -3.16 16.14 -14.14
C ALA A 112 -1.63 16.21 -14.06
N THR A 113 -1.11 17.42 -14.14
CA THR A 113 0.33 17.66 -13.92
C THR A 113 0.66 17.66 -12.43
N LEU A 114 1.93 17.41 -12.11
CA LEU A 114 2.43 17.49 -10.74
C LEU A 114 2.20 18.89 -10.14
N GLU A 115 2.34 19.94 -10.96
CA GLU A 115 2.10 21.32 -10.54
C GLU A 115 0.64 21.60 -10.17
N GLN A 116 -0.30 21.04 -10.94
CA GLN A 116 -1.72 21.16 -10.64
C GLN A 116 -2.05 20.49 -9.29
N LEU A 117 -1.48 19.32 -9.01
CA LEU A 117 -1.66 18.64 -7.73
C LEU A 117 -0.98 19.41 -6.58
N ARG A 118 0.17 20.03 -6.81
CA ARG A 118 0.83 20.90 -5.81
C ARG A 118 0.04 22.14 -5.46
N LYS A 119 -0.74 22.67 -6.42
CA LYS A 119 -1.65 23.80 -6.14
C LYS A 119 -2.91 23.35 -5.39
N LYS A 120 -3.32 22.11 -5.56
CA LYS A 120 -4.52 21.53 -4.95
C LYS A 120 -4.30 21.06 -3.50
N HIS A 121 -3.08 20.68 -3.16
CA HIS A 121 -2.73 20.14 -1.85
C HIS A 121 -1.62 20.96 -1.19
N ASP A 122 -1.63 21.02 0.13
CA ASP A 122 -0.59 21.68 0.92
C ASP A 122 0.76 20.93 0.83
N ALA A 123 0.70 19.60 0.66
CA ALA A 123 1.88 18.76 0.45
C ALA A 123 1.58 17.61 -0.50
N LEU A 124 2.62 17.12 -1.19
CA LEU A 124 2.58 15.91 -2.02
C LEU A 124 3.62 14.91 -1.55
N LEU A 125 3.21 13.65 -1.46
CA LEU A 125 4.07 12.51 -1.25
C LEU A 125 4.10 11.65 -2.51
N ILE A 126 5.29 11.35 -3.04
CA ILE A 126 5.47 10.45 -4.18
C ILE A 126 5.84 9.06 -3.64
N ALA A 127 4.97 8.09 -3.87
CA ALA A 127 5.08 6.71 -3.38
C ALA A 127 4.82 5.69 -4.50
N THR A 128 5.32 5.96 -5.71
CA THR A 128 5.02 5.22 -6.94
C THR A 128 5.71 3.86 -7.03
N GLY A 129 6.71 3.58 -6.19
CA GLY A 129 7.53 2.38 -6.30
C GLY A 129 8.52 2.44 -7.45
N VAL A 130 9.11 1.29 -7.81
CA VAL A 130 10.11 1.16 -8.87
C VAL A 130 9.56 0.28 -9.99
N TYR A 131 9.36 0.86 -11.17
CA TYR A 131 8.82 0.16 -12.35
C TYR A 131 9.89 -0.21 -13.38
N LYS A 132 11.05 0.48 -13.35
CA LYS A 132 12.17 0.14 -14.20
C LYS A 132 13.23 -0.56 -13.36
N ALA A 133 13.48 -1.84 -13.66
CA ALA A 133 14.57 -2.59 -13.05
C ALA A 133 15.90 -1.81 -13.30
N ARG A 134 16.70 -1.66 -12.25
CA ARG A 134 18.09 -1.28 -12.42
C ARG A 134 18.85 -2.54 -12.77
N GLU A 135 19.45 -2.57 -13.96
CA GLU A 135 20.48 -3.55 -14.25
C GLU A 135 21.68 -3.25 -13.35
N ILE A 136 22.00 -4.17 -12.48
CA ILE A 136 23.30 -4.25 -11.84
C ILE A 136 24.12 -5.07 -12.83
N ASP A 137 25.21 -4.51 -13.33
CA ASP A 137 26.14 -5.23 -14.20
C ASP A 137 26.92 -6.23 -13.33
N PRO A 138 26.46 -7.48 -13.18
CA PRO A 138 27.04 -8.40 -12.22
C PRO A 138 28.23 -9.10 -12.86
N VAL A 139 29.26 -9.30 -12.08
CA VAL A 139 30.44 -10.07 -12.45
C VAL A 139 30.06 -11.54 -12.76
N SER A 140 28.86 -12.00 -12.33
CA SER A 140 28.32 -13.31 -12.67
C SER A 140 26.78 -13.31 -12.58
N TYR A 141 26.11 -13.42 -13.71
CA TYR A 141 24.65 -13.53 -13.82
C TYR A 141 24.09 -14.78 -13.14
N THR A 142 24.84 -15.86 -13.06
CA THR A 142 24.40 -17.13 -12.49
C THR A 142 24.09 -17.05 -11.02
N HIS A 143 24.77 -16.18 -10.26
CA HIS A 143 24.51 -15.99 -8.84
C HIS A 143 23.29 -15.10 -8.53
N LEU A 144 22.86 -14.26 -9.47
CA LEU A 144 21.73 -13.36 -9.29
C LEU A 144 20.41 -13.94 -9.81
N THR A 145 20.47 -14.83 -10.79
CA THR A 145 19.27 -15.43 -11.38
C THR A 145 18.79 -16.70 -10.68
N LEU A 146 19.71 -17.49 -10.11
CA LEU A 146 19.37 -18.73 -9.42
C LEU A 146 18.44 -18.57 -8.18
N PRO A 147 18.55 -17.52 -7.36
CA PRO A 147 17.64 -17.35 -6.23
C PRO A 147 16.23 -16.90 -6.61
N THR A 148 16.02 -16.39 -7.83
CA THR A 148 14.71 -15.85 -8.25
C THR A 148 13.91 -16.83 -9.10
N THR A 149 14.55 -17.80 -9.74
CA THR A 149 13.90 -18.78 -10.62
C THR A 149 13.04 -19.85 -9.94
N PRO A 150 13.24 -20.26 -8.68
CA PRO A 150 12.41 -21.28 -8.05
C PRO A 150 11.03 -20.78 -7.58
N TYR A 151 10.75 -19.51 -7.70
CA TYR A 151 9.54 -18.89 -7.14
C TYR A 151 8.60 -18.29 -8.19
N VAL A 152 8.82 -18.66 -9.44
CA VAL A 152 7.91 -18.30 -10.56
C VAL A 152 6.87 -19.38 -10.74
#